data_aa92dbe08b4c46b9644e04ce8f048d81
#
_entry.id   aa92dbe08b4c46b9644e04ce8f048d81
#
_cell.length_a   1.000
_cell.length_b   1.000
_cell.length_c   1.000
_cell.angle_alpha   90.00
_cell.angle_beta   90.00
_cell.angle_gamma   90.00
#
_symmetry.space_group_name_H-M   'P 1'
#
loop_
_entity.id
_entity.type
_entity.pdbx_description
1 polymer ?
#
loop_
_entity_poly.entity_id
_entity_poly.type
_entity_poly.pdbx_seq_one_letter_code
_entity_poly.pdbx_strand_id
1 'polypeptide(L)'
;MKGTRARTRTQRPRLLVLRALGLGDLLAGVPALRALRRGFPEHELVLAAPAGLEPAAGATGAVDRVLPAAAPGRAVPRALDWTGPPPDVAVDLHGNGPPSHRLLQDLRPLRLFAFAHPETPEIEGPPWYADEHERDRWCRLLRSYGVDADPADLLLPRPHAASPAPGAVVLHPGAGAPARCWPVERYAAVAGVLRGRGLRVVVTGGADEDDLVARLAKEARLPDTDVFAGGLPFDRLSALVAGARAVVSGDTGIAHLAVAHATPTVTLFGPVPPTRWGPPAHPRHLSLWHGPKGDPHGRHPDPALLRITPTEVLHALDRLPGDRPSTRGAAP
;
A
#
# COMPACT_ATOMS: atom_id res chain seq x y z
N MET A 1 -40.04 26.19 9.09
CA MET A 1 -39.50 25.55 10.30
C MET A 1 -39.17 24.12 9.95
N LYS A 2 -37.89 23.82 9.65
CA LYS A 2 -37.41 22.46 9.38
C LYS A 2 -36.95 21.87 10.72
N GLY A 3 -37.71 20.90 11.24
CA GLY A 3 -37.41 20.23 12.50
C GLY A 3 -36.12 19.45 12.41
N THR A 4 -35.14 19.90 13.16
CA THR A 4 -33.93 19.14 13.45
C THR A 4 -34.34 17.92 14.29
N ARG A 5 -34.44 16.74 13.66
CA ARG A 5 -34.64 15.49 14.43
C ARG A 5 -33.44 15.33 15.35
N ALA A 6 -33.67 15.51 16.66
CA ALA A 6 -32.71 15.18 17.69
C ALA A 6 -32.34 13.69 17.56
N ARG A 7 -31.08 13.39 17.25
CA ARG A 7 -30.55 12.01 17.27
C ARG A 7 -30.60 11.51 18.71
N THR A 8 -31.22 10.36 18.90
CA THR A 8 -31.15 9.63 20.16
C THR A 8 -29.69 9.35 20.50
N ARG A 9 -29.25 9.73 21.68
CA ARG A 9 -27.89 9.83 22.24
C ARG A 9 -27.13 8.48 22.43
N THR A 10 -27.41 7.45 21.61
CA THR A 10 -26.85 6.09 21.78
C THR A 10 -26.03 5.58 20.59
N GLN A 11 -26.00 6.26 19.45
CA GLN A 11 -25.16 5.82 18.32
C GLN A 11 -23.99 6.78 18.12
N ARG A 12 -22.78 6.22 18.18
CA ARG A 12 -21.53 6.89 17.81
C ARG A 12 -21.64 7.45 16.40
N PRO A 13 -21.25 8.72 16.11
CA PRO A 13 -21.25 9.24 14.75
C PRO A 13 -20.33 8.41 13.86
N ARG A 14 -20.60 8.34 12.56
CA ARG A 14 -19.87 7.46 11.65
C ARG A 14 -19.20 8.23 10.53
N LEU A 15 -17.94 7.90 10.31
CA LEU A 15 -17.13 8.38 9.19
C LEU A 15 -16.85 7.20 8.25
N LEU A 16 -17.30 7.31 6.99
CA LEU A 16 -17.06 6.32 5.94
C LEU A 16 -15.92 6.79 5.05
N VAL A 17 -14.94 5.94 4.84
CA VAL A 17 -13.86 6.15 3.86
C VAL A 17 -14.00 5.14 2.74
N LEU A 18 -14.08 5.58 1.49
CA LEU A 18 -14.04 4.70 0.33
C LEU A 18 -12.60 4.54 -0.17
N ARG A 19 -12.04 3.34 -0.09
CA ARG A 19 -10.77 2.96 -0.71
C ARG A 19 -10.77 1.46 -1.04
N ALA A 20 -11.65 1.06 -1.96
CA ALA A 20 -11.87 -0.33 -2.37
C ALA A 20 -10.79 -0.81 -3.36
N LEU A 21 -9.52 -0.73 -2.96
CA LEU A 21 -8.32 -0.99 -3.77
C LEU A 21 -7.42 -2.02 -3.07
N GLY A 22 -6.20 -2.22 -3.58
CA GLY A 22 -5.27 -3.22 -3.06
C GLY A 22 -4.49 -2.81 -1.80
N LEU A 23 -3.63 -3.72 -1.31
CA LEU A 23 -2.79 -3.51 -0.12
C LEU A 23 -1.89 -2.25 -0.25
N GLY A 24 -1.26 -2.07 -1.41
CA GLY A 24 -0.39 -0.90 -1.63
C GLY A 24 -1.14 0.42 -1.52
N ASP A 25 -2.38 0.46 -2.06
CA ASP A 25 -3.25 1.63 -1.96
C ASP A 25 -3.66 1.90 -0.51
N LEU A 26 -4.02 0.86 0.24
CA LEU A 26 -4.33 1.00 1.67
C LEU A 26 -3.15 1.61 2.42
N LEU A 27 -1.94 1.06 2.20
CA LEU A 27 -0.72 1.51 2.90
C LEU A 27 -0.31 2.93 2.50
N ALA A 28 -0.47 3.30 1.22
CA ALA A 28 -0.30 4.70 0.78
C ALA A 28 -1.35 5.65 1.39
N GLY A 29 -2.51 5.12 1.79
CA GLY A 29 -3.58 5.86 2.44
C GLY A 29 -3.45 5.99 3.96
N VAL A 30 -2.49 5.31 4.62
CA VAL A 30 -2.33 5.32 6.10
C VAL A 30 -2.24 6.73 6.68
N PRO A 31 -1.46 7.66 6.10
CA PRO A 31 -1.41 9.04 6.60
C PRO A 31 -2.78 9.71 6.66
N ALA A 32 -3.58 9.54 5.60
CA ALA A 32 -4.92 10.10 5.52
C ALA A 32 -5.88 9.43 6.52
N LEU A 33 -5.85 8.11 6.64
CA LEU A 33 -6.68 7.37 7.61
C LEU A 33 -6.40 7.81 9.06
N ARG A 34 -5.12 7.96 9.40
CA ARG A 34 -4.71 8.44 10.74
C ARG A 34 -5.07 9.89 10.98
N ALA A 35 -4.94 10.74 9.95
CA ALA A 35 -5.40 12.12 10.03
C ALA A 35 -6.91 12.20 10.31
N LEU A 36 -7.71 11.39 9.62
CA LEU A 36 -9.14 11.27 9.87
C LEU A 36 -9.44 10.78 11.30
N ARG A 37 -8.71 9.78 11.79
CA ARG A 37 -8.87 9.30 13.18
C ARG A 37 -8.59 10.40 14.19
N ARG A 38 -7.54 11.20 14.00
CA ARG A 38 -7.23 12.34 14.88
C ARG A 38 -8.26 13.47 14.78
N GLY A 39 -8.70 13.78 13.56
CA GLY A 39 -9.69 14.83 13.31
C GLY A 39 -11.11 14.49 13.75
N PHE A 40 -11.42 13.18 13.86
CA PHE A 40 -12.75 12.68 14.20
C PHE A 40 -12.67 11.58 15.29
N PRO A 41 -12.13 11.89 16.50
CA PRO A 41 -11.85 10.87 17.51
C PRO A 41 -13.13 10.16 18.02
N GLU A 42 -14.26 10.85 18.00
CA GLU A 42 -15.56 10.32 18.48
C GLU A 42 -16.29 9.48 17.42
N HIS A 43 -15.84 9.49 16.15
CA HIS A 43 -16.52 8.77 15.07
C HIS A 43 -16.06 7.30 14.99
N GLU A 44 -17.00 6.41 14.68
CA GLU A 44 -16.66 5.10 14.13
C GLU A 44 -16.10 5.29 12.73
N LEU A 45 -14.80 5.00 12.53
CA LEU A 45 -14.17 5.06 11.21
C LEU A 45 -14.37 3.72 10.50
N VAL A 46 -15.20 3.74 9.47
CA VAL A 46 -15.53 2.59 8.63
C VAL A 46 -14.80 2.73 7.31
N LEU A 47 -13.98 1.75 6.96
CA LEU A 47 -13.27 1.70 5.69
C LEU A 47 -13.99 0.76 4.71
N ALA A 48 -14.52 1.29 3.61
CA ALA A 48 -15.01 0.48 2.49
C ALA A 48 -13.81 -0.01 1.65
N ALA A 49 -13.46 -1.29 1.82
CA ALA A 49 -12.30 -1.93 1.22
C ALA A 49 -12.55 -3.44 1.00
N PRO A 50 -11.72 -4.14 0.19
CA PRO A 50 -11.79 -5.60 0.09
C PRO A 50 -11.67 -6.27 1.47
N ALA A 51 -12.53 -7.26 1.74
CA ALA A 51 -12.59 -7.96 3.04
C ALA A 51 -11.22 -8.54 3.48
N GLY A 52 -10.43 -9.04 2.54
CA GLY A 52 -9.09 -9.57 2.82
C GLY A 52 -8.09 -8.55 3.37
N LEU A 53 -8.42 -7.25 3.33
CA LEU A 53 -7.57 -6.19 3.89
C LEU A 53 -7.92 -5.82 5.33
N GLU A 54 -8.91 -6.47 5.96
CA GLU A 54 -9.32 -6.16 7.34
C GLU A 54 -8.14 -6.22 8.35
N PRO A 55 -7.25 -7.25 8.33
CA PRO A 55 -6.09 -7.27 9.22
C PRO A 55 -5.12 -6.11 8.95
N ALA A 56 -4.90 -5.74 7.69
CA ALA A 56 -4.06 -4.61 7.32
C ALA A 56 -4.66 -3.27 7.74
N ALA A 57 -5.97 -3.11 7.58
CA ALA A 57 -6.71 -1.93 8.02
C ALA A 57 -6.64 -1.78 9.55
N GLY A 58 -6.83 -2.86 10.31
CA GLY A 58 -6.67 -2.88 11.76
C GLY A 58 -5.26 -2.48 12.21
N ALA A 59 -4.23 -2.96 11.51
CA ALA A 59 -2.83 -2.63 11.81
C ALA A 59 -2.51 -1.13 11.64
N THR A 60 -3.33 -0.35 10.92
CA THR A 60 -3.15 1.10 10.82
C THR A 60 -3.38 1.83 12.14
N GLY A 61 -4.15 1.23 13.06
CA GLY A 61 -4.61 1.86 14.31
C GLY A 61 -5.65 2.96 14.10
N ALA A 62 -6.15 3.15 12.87
CA ALA A 62 -7.08 4.22 12.53
C ALA A 62 -8.51 3.72 12.28
N VAL A 63 -8.66 2.50 11.77
CA VAL A 63 -9.92 1.91 11.29
C VAL A 63 -10.58 1.10 12.39
N ASP A 64 -11.86 1.37 12.67
CA ASP A 64 -12.64 0.58 13.65
C ASP A 64 -13.26 -0.65 12.97
N ARG A 65 -13.66 -0.54 11.70
CA ARG A 65 -14.34 -1.61 10.98
C ARG A 65 -14.12 -1.51 9.46
N VAL A 66 -13.98 -2.65 8.80
CA VAL A 66 -14.02 -2.73 7.34
C VAL A 66 -15.45 -3.04 6.88
N LEU A 67 -15.94 -2.28 5.92
CA LEU A 67 -17.12 -2.57 5.14
C LEU A 67 -16.66 -3.26 3.85
N PRO A 68 -16.97 -4.55 3.63
CA PRO A 68 -16.55 -5.26 2.43
C PRO A 68 -16.99 -4.55 1.16
N ALA A 69 -16.04 -4.14 0.34
CA ALA A 69 -16.29 -3.46 -0.93
C ALA A 69 -15.14 -3.77 -1.90
N ALA A 70 -15.48 -4.27 -3.08
CA ALA A 70 -14.52 -4.56 -4.14
C ALA A 70 -15.20 -4.52 -5.51
N ALA A 71 -14.43 -4.29 -6.56
CA ALA A 71 -14.86 -4.43 -7.93
C ALA A 71 -13.70 -4.98 -8.80
N PRO A 72 -14.00 -5.73 -9.87
CA PRO A 72 -12.99 -6.23 -10.79
C PRO A 72 -12.15 -5.10 -11.39
N GLY A 73 -10.88 -5.36 -11.66
CA GLY A 73 -9.99 -4.41 -12.31
C GLY A 73 -9.76 -3.11 -11.52
N ARG A 74 -9.96 -3.12 -10.20
CA ARG A 74 -9.81 -1.93 -9.33
C ARG A 74 -10.82 -0.81 -9.64
N ALA A 75 -11.93 -1.15 -10.26
CA ALA A 75 -13.03 -0.22 -10.52
C ALA A 75 -13.73 0.21 -9.22
N VAL A 76 -14.54 1.25 -9.30
CA VAL A 76 -15.41 1.65 -8.21
C VAL A 76 -16.49 0.59 -7.97
N PRO A 77 -16.75 0.15 -6.74
CA PRO A 77 -17.87 -0.73 -6.41
C PRO A 77 -19.20 -0.14 -6.87
N ARG A 78 -20.12 -0.99 -7.32
CA ARG A 78 -21.45 -0.53 -7.78
C ARG A 78 -22.37 -0.08 -6.65
N ALA A 79 -22.17 -0.65 -5.45
CA ALA A 79 -22.95 -0.35 -4.25
C ALA A 79 -22.09 -0.61 -3.01
N LEU A 80 -22.48 -0.01 -1.89
CA LEU A 80 -21.95 -0.29 -0.57
C LEU A 80 -23.09 -0.83 0.30
N ASP A 81 -22.86 -1.94 0.99
CA ASP A 81 -23.83 -2.53 1.92
C ASP A 81 -23.84 -1.75 3.25
N TRP A 82 -24.17 -0.46 3.13
CA TRP A 82 -24.25 0.45 4.27
C TRP A 82 -25.58 0.31 4.99
N THR A 83 -25.55 -0.04 6.25
CA THR A 83 -26.75 -0.23 7.07
C THR A 83 -26.93 0.88 8.10
N GLY A 84 -28.18 1.27 8.37
CA GLY A 84 -28.54 2.28 9.36
C GLY A 84 -28.51 3.71 8.82
N PRO A 85 -28.37 4.75 9.68
CA PRO A 85 -28.45 6.14 9.25
C PRO A 85 -27.31 6.54 8.31
N PRO A 86 -27.49 7.58 7.50
CA PRO A 86 -26.41 8.14 6.68
C PRO A 86 -25.14 8.40 7.47
N PRO A 87 -23.94 8.29 6.87
CA PRO A 87 -22.71 8.67 7.54
C PRO A 87 -22.67 10.18 7.81
N ASP A 88 -22.07 10.59 8.93
CA ASP A 88 -21.86 12.00 9.21
C ASP A 88 -20.85 12.61 8.25
N VAL A 89 -19.81 11.85 7.95
CA VAL A 89 -18.80 12.24 6.96
C VAL A 89 -18.54 11.05 6.05
N ALA A 90 -18.53 11.28 4.74
CA ALA A 90 -18.00 10.37 3.74
C ALA A 90 -16.74 10.98 3.11
N VAL A 91 -15.72 10.16 2.86
CA VAL A 91 -14.43 10.59 2.30
C VAL A 91 -14.08 9.70 1.10
N ASP A 92 -13.88 10.31 -0.06
CA ASP A 92 -13.44 9.61 -1.25
C ASP A 92 -11.89 9.59 -1.31
N LEU A 93 -11.31 8.47 -0.94
CA LEU A 93 -9.88 8.19 -1.14
C LEU A 93 -9.67 7.16 -2.28
N HIS A 94 -10.67 6.94 -3.12
CA HIS A 94 -10.63 5.94 -4.20
C HIS A 94 -10.22 6.55 -5.53
N GLY A 95 -10.72 7.75 -5.83
CA GLY A 95 -10.48 8.44 -7.09
C GLY A 95 -10.97 9.89 -7.07
N ASN A 96 -11.32 10.42 -8.24
CA ASN A 96 -11.90 11.77 -8.38
C ASN A 96 -12.99 11.79 -9.45
N GLY A 97 -13.63 10.69 -9.71
CA GLY A 97 -14.58 10.58 -10.80
C GLY A 97 -16.02 10.39 -10.34
N PRO A 98 -16.99 10.67 -11.25
CA PRO A 98 -18.42 10.54 -10.97
C PRO A 98 -18.83 9.20 -10.36
N PRO A 99 -18.24 8.05 -10.73
CA PRO A 99 -18.65 6.78 -10.13
C PRO A 99 -18.45 6.71 -8.61
N SER A 100 -17.29 7.13 -8.09
CA SER A 100 -17.02 7.12 -6.65
C SER A 100 -17.81 8.23 -5.93
N HIS A 101 -17.92 9.39 -6.55
CA HIS A 101 -18.70 10.51 -6.03
C HIS A 101 -20.17 10.13 -5.83
N ARG A 102 -20.82 9.61 -6.88
CA ARG A 102 -22.25 9.21 -6.84
C ARG A 102 -22.47 8.08 -5.85
N LEU A 103 -21.57 7.08 -5.80
CA LEU A 103 -21.65 6.00 -4.83
C LEU A 103 -21.71 6.51 -3.39
N LEU A 104 -20.92 7.53 -3.05
CA LEU A 104 -20.93 8.13 -1.72
C LEU A 104 -22.11 9.08 -1.52
N GLN A 105 -22.51 9.85 -2.53
CA GLN A 105 -23.68 10.75 -2.49
C GLN A 105 -24.99 9.98 -2.27
N ASP A 106 -25.13 8.78 -2.84
CA ASP A 106 -26.31 7.92 -2.68
C ASP A 106 -26.57 7.54 -1.20
N LEU A 107 -25.52 7.53 -0.38
CA LEU A 107 -25.64 7.32 1.07
C LEU A 107 -26.09 8.56 1.83
N ARG A 108 -26.22 9.72 1.15
CA ARG A 108 -26.64 11.01 1.71
C ARG A 108 -25.86 11.42 2.96
N PRO A 109 -24.52 11.45 2.92
CA PRO A 109 -23.71 11.88 4.06
C PRO A 109 -24.02 13.34 4.42
N LEU A 110 -23.83 13.71 5.68
CA LEU A 110 -23.97 15.13 6.07
C LEU A 110 -22.84 15.99 5.49
N ARG A 111 -21.66 15.42 5.29
CA ARG A 111 -20.49 16.04 4.65
C ARG A 111 -19.83 15.03 3.73
N LEU A 112 -19.44 15.47 2.54
CA LEU A 112 -18.66 14.67 1.60
C LEU A 112 -17.30 15.36 1.34
N PHE A 113 -16.20 14.64 1.55
CA PHE A 113 -14.85 15.08 1.22
C PHE A 113 -14.41 14.36 -0.06
N ALA A 114 -14.31 15.08 -1.15
CA ALA A 114 -13.88 14.57 -2.44
C ALA A 114 -13.19 15.67 -3.24
N PHE A 115 -12.46 15.29 -4.29
CA PHE A 115 -11.91 16.23 -5.24
C PHE A 115 -13.01 16.79 -6.15
N ALA A 116 -12.84 18.01 -6.66
CA ALA A 116 -13.73 18.57 -7.65
C ALA A 116 -13.64 17.79 -8.97
N HIS A 117 -14.80 17.63 -9.63
CA HIS A 117 -14.89 17.04 -10.97
C HIS A 117 -15.98 17.73 -11.79
N PRO A 118 -15.73 18.01 -13.10
CA PRO A 118 -16.70 18.75 -13.95
C PRO A 118 -18.08 18.09 -14.07
N GLU A 119 -18.15 16.75 -14.01
CA GLU A 119 -19.42 16.02 -14.11
C GLU A 119 -20.16 15.86 -12.76
N THR A 120 -19.60 16.37 -11.67
CA THR A 120 -20.20 16.43 -10.33
C THR A 120 -19.98 17.81 -9.73
N PRO A 121 -20.51 18.88 -10.38
CA PRO A 121 -20.22 20.28 -10.03
C PRO A 121 -20.73 20.67 -8.64
N GLU A 122 -21.64 19.90 -8.05
CA GLU A 122 -22.14 20.08 -6.69
C GLU A 122 -21.11 19.69 -5.60
N ILE A 123 -20.01 19.06 -5.97
CA ILE A 123 -18.90 18.74 -5.04
C ILE A 123 -17.88 19.86 -5.11
N GLU A 124 -17.91 20.71 -4.11
CA GLU A 124 -16.92 21.78 -3.91
C GLU A 124 -15.68 21.22 -3.20
N GLY A 125 -14.71 20.73 -3.99
CA GLY A 125 -13.46 20.16 -3.50
C GLY A 125 -12.22 20.80 -4.13
N PRO A 126 -11.02 20.44 -3.69
CA PRO A 126 -9.80 20.90 -4.33
C PRO A 126 -9.66 20.27 -5.73
N PRO A 127 -8.88 20.86 -6.64
CA PRO A 127 -8.64 20.31 -7.96
C PRO A 127 -7.82 19.02 -7.87
N TRP A 128 -8.04 18.11 -8.83
CA TRP A 128 -7.25 16.91 -8.99
C TRP A 128 -5.98 17.20 -9.82
N TYR A 129 -4.82 16.72 -9.36
CA TYR A 129 -3.57 16.78 -10.10
C TYR A 129 -3.09 15.36 -10.44
N ALA A 130 -3.03 15.03 -11.74
CA ALA A 130 -2.75 13.66 -12.21
C ALA A 130 -1.36 13.16 -11.83
N ASP A 131 -0.37 14.04 -11.80
CA ASP A 131 1.04 13.69 -11.52
C ASP A 131 1.45 13.88 -10.06
N GLU A 132 0.49 14.22 -9.18
CA GLU A 132 0.73 14.35 -7.75
C GLU A 132 1.04 12.99 -7.11
N HIS A 133 1.95 12.99 -6.13
CA HIS A 133 2.27 11.77 -5.37
C HIS A 133 1.03 11.30 -4.58
N GLU A 134 0.77 9.99 -4.59
CA GLU A 134 -0.45 9.41 -4.03
C GLU A 134 -0.69 9.78 -2.56
N ARG A 135 0.33 9.73 -1.71
CA ARG A 135 0.22 10.11 -0.30
C ARG A 135 -0.08 11.59 -0.10
N ASP A 136 0.60 12.44 -0.86
CA ASP A 136 0.46 13.90 -0.77
C ASP A 136 -0.93 14.33 -1.23
N ARG A 137 -1.45 13.71 -2.29
CA ARG A 137 -2.80 13.90 -2.82
C ARG A 137 -3.86 13.72 -1.74
N TRP A 138 -3.84 12.59 -1.03
CA TRP A 138 -4.85 12.33 -0.02
C TRP A 138 -4.70 13.23 1.22
N CYS A 139 -3.48 13.54 1.61
CA CYS A 139 -3.24 14.52 2.67
C CYS A 139 -3.70 15.93 2.27
N ARG A 140 -3.47 16.34 1.02
CA ARG A 140 -3.94 17.63 0.50
C ARG A 140 -5.48 17.68 0.45
N LEU A 141 -6.13 16.61 0.01
CA LEU A 141 -7.59 16.52 0.09
C LEU A 141 -8.08 16.82 1.50
N LEU A 142 -7.55 16.14 2.49
CA LEU A 142 -8.00 16.32 3.88
C LEU A 142 -7.72 17.71 4.43
N ARG A 143 -6.55 18.26 4.13
CA ARG A 143 -6.19 19.63 4.55
C ARG A 143 -7.14 20.68 3.97
N SER A 144 -7.64 20.50 2.74
CA SER A 144 -8.62 21.42 2.14
C SER A 144 -9.98 21.42 2.87
N TYR A 145 -10.26 20.36 3.62
CA TYR A 145 -11.45 20.25 4.47
C TYR A 145 -11.15 20.51 5.96
N GLY A 146 -9.97 21.07 6.27
CA GLY A 146 -9.57 21.47 7.63
C GLY A 146 -9.07 20.33 8.51
N VAL A 147 -8.73 19.17 7.93
CA VAL A 147 -8.15 18.03 8.66
C VAL A 147 -6.64 18.04 8.45
N ASP A 148 -5.87 18.24 9.53
CA ASP A 148 -4.40 18.21 9.46
C ASP A 148 -3.90 16.79 9.18
N ALA A 149 -3.04 16.64 8.15
CA ALA A 149 -2.56 15.35 7.66
C ALA A 149 -1.07 15.45 7.26
N ASP A 150 -0.26 14.57 7.81
CA ASP A 150 1.16 14.47 7.52
C ASP A 150 1.45 13.25 6.63
N PRO A 151 1.89 13.42 5.36
CA PRO A 151 2.22 12.31 4.47
C PRO A 151 3.39 11.44 4.96
N ALA A 152 4.13 11.85 5.97
CA ALA A 152 5.19 11.06 6.60
C ALA A 152 4.67 10.08 7.68
N ASP A 153 3.39 10.16 8.09
CA ASP A 153 2.79 9.28 9.12
C ASP A 153 2.46 7.89 8.55
N LEU A 154 3.47 7.17 8.09
CA LEU A 154 3.37 5.90 7.38
C LEU A 154 3.59 4.66 8.25
N LEU A 155 4.33 4.80 9.37
CA LEU A 155 4.87 3.64 10.07
C LEU A 155 3.78 2.83 10.77
N LEU A 156 3.71 1.56 10.47
CA LEU A 156 2.85 0.61 11.20
C LEU A 156 3.52 0.14 12.50
N PRO A 157 2.72 -0.25 13.51
CA PRO A 157 3.23 -0.94 14.68
C PRO A 157 4.01 -2.21 14.29
N ARG A 158 4.99 -2.57 15.11
CA ARG A 158 5.72 -3.82 14.89
C ARG A 158 4.76 -5.01 15.03
N PRO A 159 4.78 -5.99 14.10
CA PRO A 159 3.94 -7.17 14.20
C PRO A 159 4.23 -7.96 15.48
N HIS A 160 3.19 -8.52 16.11
CA HIS A 160 3.34 -9.40 17.27
C HIS A 160 3.92 -10.76 16.88
N ALA A 161 3.63 -11.24 15.67
CA ALA A 161 4.14 -12.51 15.17
C ALA A 161 5.66 -12.44 14.91
N ALA A 162 6.36 -13.52 15.21
CA ALA A 162 7.76 -13.65 14.83
C ALA A 162 7.91 -13.80 13.31
N SER A 163 8.97 -13.24 12.74
CA SER A 163 9.29 -13.42 11.33
C SER A 163 9.59 -14.90 11.03
N PRO A 164 8.99 -15.48 9.98
CA PRO A 164 9.32 -16.84 9.55
C PRO A 164 10.71 -16.96 8.94
N ALA A 165 11.34 -15.84 8.57
CA ALA A 165 12.68 -15.80 7.99
C ALA A 165 13.44 -14.53 8.43
N PRO A 166 13.82 -14.42 9.72
CA PRO A 166 14.48 -13.22 10.23
C PRO A 166 15.83 -13.00 9.54
N GLY A 167 16.11 -11.75 9.19
CA GLY A 167 17.35 -11.35 8.53
C GLY A 167 17.49 -11.79 7.05
N ALA A 168 16.46 -12.39 6.45
CA ALA A 168 16.49 -12.78 5.05
C ALA A 168 16.34 -11.57 4.11
N VAL A 169 16.85 -11.67 2.89
CA VAL A 169 16.47 -10.81 1.77
C VAL A 169 15.22 -11.39 1.14
N VAL A 170 14.15 -10.62 1.12
CA VAL A 170 12.86 -11.00 0.54
C VAL A 170 12.80 -10.55 -0.92
N LEU A 171 12.56 -11.48 -1.82
CA LEU A 171 12.31 -11.21 -3.24
C LEU A 171 10.82 -11.42 -3.53
N HIS A 172 10.20 -10.45 -4.20
CA HIS A 172 8.81 -10.53 -4.61
C HIS A 172 8.71 -10.22 -6.11
N PRO A 173 8.58 -11.25 -6.96
CA PRO A 173 8.59 -11.07 -8.42
C PRO A 173 7.27 -10.58 -8.98
N GLY A 174 6.17 -10.69 -8.22
CA GLY A 174 4.83 -10.37 -8.64
C GLY A 174 4.51 -8.89 -8.67
N ALA A 175 3.49 -8.53 -9.44
CA ALA A 175 2.89 -7.21 -9.46
C ALA A 175 1.48 -7.27 -10.06
N GLY A 176 0.69 -6.20 -9.90
CA GLY A 176 -0.70 -6.14 -10.38
C GLY A 176 -0.89 -6.12 -11.91
N ALA A 177 0.19 -6.10 -12.69
CA ALA A 177 0.15 -6.22 -14.15
C ALA A 177 1.49 -6.70 -14.70
N PRO A 178 1.53 -7.43 -15.83
CA PRO A 178 2.77 -7.91 -16.46
C PRO A 178 3.78 -6.80 -16.77
N ALA A 179 3.32 -5.61 -17.15
CA ALA A 179 4.18 -4.46 -17.39
C ALA A 179 5.03 -4.03 -16.19
N ARG A 180 4.64 -4.44 -14.99
CA ARG A 180 5.28 -4.10 -13.72
C ARG A 180 6.09 -5.27 -13.14
N CYS A 181 6.12 -6.42 -13.82
CA CYS A 181 6.89 -7.61 -13.40
C CYS A 181 8.28 -7.58 -14.00
N TRP A 182 9.30 -7.50 -13.17
CA TRP A 182 10.69 -7.68 -13.59
C TRP A 182 10.96 -9.16 -13.87
N PRO A 183 11.76 -9.53 -14.90
CA PRO A 183 11.95 -10.92 -15.28
C PRO A 183 12.48 -11.82 -14.16
N VAL A 184 11.89 -13.01 -14.02
CA VAL A 184 12.23 -14.00 -12.99
C VAL A 184 13.71 -14.38 -13.04
N GLU A 185 14.27 -14.54 -14.24
CA GLU A 185 15.67 -14.88 -14.46
C GLU A 185 16.61 -13.85 -13.85
N ARG A 186 16.20 -12.59 -13.82
CA ARG A 186 16.99 -11.51 -13.22
C ARG A 186 16.91 -11.55 -11.69
N TYR A 187 15.72 -11.83 -11.13
CA TYR A 187 15.59 -12.10 -9.69
C TYR A 187 16.42 -13.31 -9.28
N ALA A 188 16.41 -14.38 -10.07
CA ALA A 188 17.22 -15.58 -9.82
C ALA A 188 18.71 -15.29 -9.84
N ALA A 189 19.20 -14.46 -10.77
CA ALA A 189 20.57 -14.00 -10.79
C ALA A 189 20.96 -13.22 -9.52
N VAL A 190 20.09 -12.30 -9.07
CA VAL A 190 20.28 -11.57 -7.79
C VAL A 190 20.34 -12.57 -6.62
N ALA A 191 19.37 -13.50 -6.54
CA ALA A 191 19.32 -14.52 -5.51
C ALA A 191 20.59 -15.36 -5.44
N GLY A 192 21.09 -15.78 -6.60
CA GLY A 192 22.33 -16.58 -6.71
C GLY A 192 23.55 -15.87 -6.12
N VAL A 193 23.73 -14.58 -6.44
CA VAL A 193 24.83 -13.77 -5.89
C VAL A 193 24.68 -13.58 -4.39
N LEU A 194 23.48 -13.25 -3.89
CA LEU A 194 23.23 -13.04 -2.47
C LEU A 194 23.48 -14.32 -1.65
N ARG A 195 23.03 -15.46 -2.14
CA ARG A 195 23.29 -16.75 -1.51
C ARG A 195 24.78 -17.12 -1.53
N GLY A 196 25.48 -16.84 -2.63
CA GLY A 196 26.93 -16.98 -2.71
C GLY A 196 27.68 -16.10 -1.70
N ARG A 197 27.08 -15.01 -1.24
CA ARG A 197 27.59 -14.17 -0.14
C ARG A 197 27.17 -14.66 1.26
N GLY A 198 26.51 -15.82 1.37
CA GLY A 198 26.04 -16.40 2.64
C GLY A 198 24.74 -15.75 3.18
N LEU A 199 24.03 -14.97 2.38
CA LEU A 199 22.75 -14.37 2.80
C LEU A 199 21.60 -15.36 2.56
N ARG A 200 20.68 -15.43 3.53
CA ARG A 200 19.40 -16.12 3.33
C ARG A 200 18.53 -15.32 2.39
N VAL A 201 18.02 -15.96 1.35
CA VAL A 201 17.11 -15.35 0.37
C VAL A 201 15.80 -16.13 0.39
N VAL A 202 14.69 -15.43 0.51
CA VAL A 202 13.36 -16.02 0.46
C VAL A 202 12.55 -15.38 -0.65
N VAL A 203 11.60 -16.12 -1.21
CA VAL A 203 10.64 -15.63 -2.21
C VAL A 203 9.24 -15.65 -1.64
N THR A 204 8.44 -14.63 -2.00
CA THR A 204 7.01 -14.57 -1.67
C THR A 204 6.21 -14.03 -2.86
N GLY A 205 4.92 -14.39 -2.92
CA GLY A 205 3.97 -13.92 -3.93
C GLY A 205 2.56 -13.83 -3.36
N GLY A 206 1.68 -13.18 -4.10
CA GLY A 206 0.23 -13.21 -3.86
C GLY A 206 -0.38 -14.57 -4.21
N ALA A 207 -1.68 -14.74 -3.91
CA ALA A 207 -2.39 -16.00 -4.16
C ALA A 207 -2.42 -16.42 -5.65
N ASP A 208 -2.38 -15.45 -6.56
CA ASP A 208 -2.42 -15.69 -8.00
C ASP A 208 -1.01 -15.72 -8.64
N GLU A 209 0.05 -15.76 -7.83
CA GLU A 209 1.44 -15.65 -8.28
C GLU A 209 2.27 -16.92 -8.04
N ASP A 210 1.61 -18.04 -7.72
CA ASP A 210 2.27 -19.30 -7.35
C ASP A 210 3.22 -19.83 -8.42
N ASP A 211 2.81 -19.79 -9.70
CA ASP A 211 3.66 -20.20 -10.83
C ASP A 211 4.92 -19.34 -10.94
N LEU A 212 4.77 -18.04 -10.71
CA LEU A 212 5.89 -17.09 -10.76
C LEU A 212 6.87 -17.34 -9.61
N VAL A 213 6.36 -17.57 -8.40
CA VAL A 213 7.14 -17.92 -7.21
C VAL A 213 7.86 -19.25 -7.39
N ALA A 214 7.16 -20.29 -7.87
CA ALA A 214 7.72 -21.61 -8.11
C ALA A 214 8.85 -21.57 -9.17
N ARG A 215 8.64 -20.80 -10.25
CA ARG A 215 9.66 -20.60 -11.27
C ARG A 215 10.89 -19.91 -10.70
N LEU A 216 10.74 -18.83 -9.93
CA LEU A 216 11.88 -18.16 -9.28
C LEU A 216 12.60 -19.09 -8.30
N ALA A 217 11.87 -19.83 -7.47
CA ALA A 217 12.43 -20.76 -6.52
C ALA A 217 13.28 -21.85 -7.21
N LYS A 218 12.77 -22.41 -8.32
CA LYS A 218 13.48 -23.39 -9.14
C LYS A 218 14.75 -22.82 -9.75
N GLU A 219 14.67 -21.68 -10.42
CA GLU A 219 15.82 -21.05 -11.09
C GLU A 219 16.90 -20.61 -10.10
N ALA A 220 16.51 -20.08 -8.94
CA ALA A 220 17.42 -19.69 -7.86
C ALA A 220 17.84 -20.88 -6.97
N ARG A 221 17.31 -22.08 -7.21
CA ARG A 221 17.55 -23.30 -6.39
C ARG A 221 17.30 -23.05 -4.91
N LEU A 222 16.20 -22.38 -4.58
CA LEU A 222 15.82 -22.13 -3.19
C LEU A 222 15.26 -23.41 -2.55
N PRO A 223 15.56 -23.69 -1.27
CA PRO A 223 14.89 -24.76 -0.55
C PRO A 223 13.42 -24.41 -0.28
N ASP A 224 12.54 -25.40 -0.14
CA ASP A 224 11.10 -25.20 0.09
C ASP A 224 10.82 -24.35 1.33
N THR A 225 11.68 -24.41 2.35
CA THR A 225 11.60 -23.60 3.58
C THR A 225 11.77 -22.10 3.35
N ASP A 226 12.27 -21.71 2.19
CA ASP A 226 12.51 -20.32 1.80
C ASP A 226 11.51 -19.83 0.72
N VAL A 227 10.47 -20.64 0.45
CA VAL A 227 9.42 -20.35 -0.54
C VAL A 227 8.08 -20.11 0.16
N PHE A 228 7.54 -18.93 0.02
CA PHE A 228 6.26 -18.49 0.60
C PHE A 228 5.24 -18.22 -0.52
N ALA A 229 4.73 -19.28 -1.14
CA ALA A 229 3.69 -19.25 -2.16
C ALA A 229 2.28 -19.17 -1.54
N GLY A 230 1.25 -19.01 -2.36
CA GLY A 230 -0.16 -19.07 -1.97
C GLY A 230 -0.68 -17.86 -1.21
N GLY A 231 0.08 -16.76 -1.13
CA GLY A 231 -0.31 -15.57 -0.40
C GLY A 231 -0.30 -15.77 1.12
N LEU A 232 0.72 -15.25 1.79
CA LEU A 232 0.77 -15.26 3.26
C LEU A 232 -0.39 -14.43 3.84
N PRO A 233 -1.04 -14.89 4.94
CA PRO A 233 -1.88 -14.02 5.76
C PRO A 233 -1.14 -12.75 6.15
N PHE A 234 -1.87 -11.63 6.25
CA PHE A 234 -1.25 -10.30 6.43
C PHE A 234 -0.30 -10.22 7.62
N ASP A 235 -0.67 -10.79 8.76
CA ASP A 235 0.15 -10.81 9.98
C ASP A 235 1.52 -11.52 9.76
N ARG A 236 1.51 -12.63 9.03
CA ARG A 236 2.73 -13.36 8.67
C ARG A 236 3.56 -12.64 7.61
N LEU A 237 2.90 -12.06 6.59
CA LEU A 237 3.58 -11.24 5.59
C LEU A 237 4.22 -10.00 6.25
N SER A 238 3.48 -9.34 7.13
CA SER A 238 3.93 -8.19 7.90
C SER A 238 5.15 -8.54 8.78
N ALA A 239 5.11 -9.69 9.47
CA ALA A 239 6.21 -10.18 10.27
C ALA A 239 7.44 -10.55 9.43
N LEU A 240 7.23 -11.21 8.27
CA LEU A 240 8.31 -11.51 7.32
C LEU A 240 9.02 -10.23 6.88
N VAL A 241 8.24 -9.23 6.44
CA VAL A 241 8.78 -7.96 5.94
C VAL A 241 9.45 -7.16 7.05
N ALA A 242 8.82 -7.04 8.22
CA ALA A 242 9.38 -6.31 9.37
C ALA A 242 10.68 -6.91 9.91
N GLY A 243 10.84 -8.24 9.75
CA GLY A 243 12.05 -8.98 10.16
C GLY A 243 13.08 -9.16 9.04
N ALA A 244 12.82 -8.66 7.84
CA ALA A 244 13.73 -8.84 6.71
C ALA A 244 14.94 -7.90 6.79
N ARG A 245 16.08 -8.37 6.25
CA ARG A 245 17.26 -7.54 6.00
C ARG A 245 17.01 -6.48 4.93
N ALA A 246 16.32 -6.87 3.87
CA ALA A 246 15.88 -6.00 2.78
C ALA A 246 14.75 -6.65 1.98
N VAL A 247 13.98 -5.84 1.27
CA VAL A 247 12.96 -6.29 0.31
C VAL A 247 13.32 -5.78 -1.08
N VAL A 248 13.29 -6.67 -2.08
CA VAL A 248 13.43 -6.33 -3.50
C VAL A 248 12.13 -6.71 -4.20
N SER A 249 11.46 -5.75 -4.79
CA SER A 249 10.19 -5.97 -5.51
C SER A 249 9.94 -4.90 -6.57
N GLY A 250 9.00 -5.14 -7.45
CA GLY A 250 8.39 -4.06 -8.22
C GLY A 250 7.61 -3.06 -7.35
N ASP A 251 7.03 -2.05 -7.98
CA ASP A 251 6.08 -1.13 -7.35
C ASP A 251 4.76 -1.88 -7.07
N THR A 252 4.63 -2.46 -5.88
CA THR A 252 3.52 -3.32 -5.45
C THR A 252 3.31 -3.26 -3.93
N GLY A 253 2.28 -3.93 -3.42
CA GLY A 253 1.86 -3.86 -2.02
C GLY A 253 2.97 -4.14 -1.01
N ILE A 254 3.86 -5.10 -1.29
CA ILE A 254 4.95 -5.44 -0.37
C ILE A 254 6.01 -4.33 -0.28
N ALA A 255 6.24 -3.54 -1.35
CA ALA A 255 7.13 -2.39 -1.29
C ALA A 255 6.62 -1.34 -0.30
N HIS A 256 5.32 -1.06 -0.34
CA HIS A 256 4.67 -0.15 0.61
C HIS A 256 4.67 -0.71 2.02
N LEU A 257 4.50 -2.03 2.19
CA LEU A 257 4.58 -2.67 3.50
C LEU A 257 5.99 -2.58 4.10
N ALA A 258 7.02 -2.74 3.27
CA ALA A 258 8.39 -2.58 3.72
C ALA A 258 8.69 -1.13 4.16
N VAL A 259 8.17 -0.14 3.43
CA VAL A 259 8.23 1.28 3.85
C VAL A 259 7.52 1.48 5.18
N ALA A 260 6.32 0.91 5.35
CA ALA A 260 5.53 1.01 6.57
C ALA A 260 6.20 0.36 7.80
N HIS A 261 7.11 -0.59 7.61
CA HIS A 261 7.93 -1.18 8.67
C HIS A 261 9.34 -0.60 8.76
N ALA A 262 9.65 0.46 7.99
CA ALA A 262 11.00 1.01 7.85
C ALA A 262 12.06 -0.04 7.45
N THR A 263 11.64 -1.12 6.81
CA THR A 263 12.52 -2.17 6.29
C THR A 263 13.24 -1.67 5.04
N PRO A 264 14.56 -1.86 4.93
CA PRO A 264 15.31 -1.45 3.76
C PRO A 264 14.71 -2.03 2.45
N THR A 265 14.58 -1.20 1.40
CA THR A 265 13.98 -1.62 0.13
C THR A 265 14.79 -1.21 -1.09
N VAL A 266 14.77 -2.05 -2.10
CA VAL A 266 15.07 -1.69 -3.49
C VAL A 266 13.80 -1.93 -4.30
N THR A 267 13.14 -0.84 -4.71
CA THR A 267 11.89 -0.92 -5.49
C THR A 267 12.18 -0.63 -6.96
N LEU A 268 11.73 -1.55 -7.83
CA LEU A 268 11.95 -1.51 -9.27
C LEU A 268 10.74 -0.87 -9.95
N PHE A 269 10.93 0.30 -10.52
CA PHE A 269 9.88 1.04 -11.21
C PHE A 269 9.97 0.84 -12.73
N GLY A 270 8.84 0.59 -13.36
CA GLY A 270 8.69 0.45 -14.80
C GLY A 270 7.87 1.60 -15.39
N PRO A 271 6.62 1.33 -15.81
CA PRO A 271 5.80 2.31 -16.53
C PRO A 271 5.38 3.53 -15.68
N VAL A 272 5.33 3.38 -14.35
CA VAL A 272 4.97 4.48 -13.45
C VAL A 272 6.22 5.00 -12.76
N PRO A 273 6.46 6.32 -12.76
CA PRO A 273 7.64 6.88 -12.11
C PRO A 273 7.52 6.88 -10.58
N PRO A 274 8.64 6.80 -9.84
CA PRO A 274 8.65 6.85 -8.37
C PRO A 274 8.12 8.17 -7.81
N THR A 275 8.09 9.25 -8.59
CA THR A 275 7.48 10.53 -8.19
C THR A 275 5.99 10.43 -7.88
N ARG A 276 5.29 9.38 -8.33
CA ARG A 276 3.85 9.15 -8.08
C ARG A 276 3.59 8.16 -6.95
N TRP A 277 4.42 7.13 -6.79
CA TRP A 277 4.19 6.02 -5.87
C TRP A 277 5.41 5.62 -5.05
N GLY A 278 6.53 6.30 -5.24
CA GLY A 278 7.80 5.95 -4.61
C GLY A 278 7.78 6.06 -3.08
N PRO A 279 8.76 5.45 -2.43
CA PRO A 279 8.96 5.60 -0.99
C PRO A 279 9.34 7.04 -0.63
N PRO A 280 9.24 7.43 0.65
CA PRO A 280 9.82 8.68 1.12
C PRO A 280 11.33 8.74 0.81
N ALA A 281 11.85 9.95 0.63
CA ALA A 281 13.27 10.16 0.47
C ALA A 281 14.01 9.80 1.78
N HIS A 282 14.50 8.57 1.84
CA HIS A 282 15.20 8.03 3.01
C HIS A 282 16.28 7.04 2.57
N PRO A 283 17.47 7.01 3.22
CA PRO A 283 18.57 6.10 2.82
C PRO A 283 18.22 4.60 2.82
N ARG A 284 17.18 4.20 3.56
CA ARG A 284 16.69 2.80 3.60
C ARG A 284 15.87 2.41 2.37
N HIS A 285 15.45 3.37 1.54
CA HIS A 285 14.52 3.11 0.45
C HIS A 285 15.08 3.63 -0.86
N LEU A 286 15.48 2.71 -1.72
CA LEU A 286 16.04 3.03 -3.03
C LEU A 286 15.05 2.65 -4.13
N SER A 287 14.86 3.56 -5.08
CA SER A 287 14.05 3.35 -6.28
C SER A 287 14.96 3.27 -7.49
N LEU A 288 14.83 2.22 -8.28
CA LEU A 288 15.48 2.11 -9.59
C LEU A 288 14.43 2.37 -10.67
N TRP A 289 14.70 3.35 -11.53
CA TRP A 289 13.81 3.73 -12.62
C TRP A 289 14.59 4.34 -13.80
N HIS A 290 14.33 3.84 -14.99
CA HIS A 290 14.99 4.28 -16.21
C HIS A 290 14.00 4.83 -17.25
N GLY A 291 12.89 5.47 -16.80
CA GLY A 291 11.88 6.11 -17.64
C GLY A 291 12.05 5.93 -19.16
N PRO A 292 11.15 6.36 -19.98
CA PRO A 292 10.01 7.23 -19.73
C PRO A 292 8.83 6.52 -19.07
N LYS A 293 7.71 7.25 -18.83
CA LYS A 293 6.42 6.68 -18.43
C LYS A 293 5.90 5.76 -19.54
N GLY A 294 5.30 4.63 -19.17
CA GLY A 294 4.68 3.66 -20.05
C GLY A 294 3.23 3.34 -19.67
N ASP A 295 2.70 2.24 -20.21
CA ASP A 295 1.36 1.75 -19.88
C ASP A 295 1.42 0.83 -18.64
N PRO A 296 0.85 1.23 -17.48
CA PRO A 296 0.87 0.44 -16.27
C PRO A 296 0.03 -0.85 -16.35
N HIS A 297 -0.80 -0.98 -17.38
CA HIS A 297 -1.66 -2.15 -17.64
C HIS A 297 -1.18 -2.98 -18.83
N GLY A 298 0.00 -2.67 -19.38
CA GLY A 298 0.60 -3.38 -20.51
C GLY A 298 0.73 -4.89 -20.27
N ARG A 299 0.63 -5.67 -21.34
CA ARG A 299 0.63 -7.16 -21.30
C ARG A 299 2.03 -7.77 -21.26
N HIS A 300 3.06 -6.96 -21.39
CA HIS A 300 4.48 -7.36 -21.40
C HIS A 300 5.27 -6.48 -20.44
N PRO A 301 6.40 -6.95 -19.87
CA PRO A 301 7.27 -6.14 -19.04
C PRO A 301 7.66 -4.83 -19.74
N ASP A 302 7.55 -3.71 -19.02
CA ASP A 302 7.82 -2.38 -19.54
C ASP A 302 9.30 -2.23 -19.96
N PRO A 303 9.61 -1.60 -21.12
CA PRO A 303 10.99 -1.40 -21.54
C PRO A 303 11.87 -0.64 -20.56
N ALA A 304 11.32 0.31 -19.79
CA ALA A 304 12.07 1.01 -18.75
C ALA A 304 12.44 0.07 -17.59
N LEU A 305 11.53 -0.80 -17.19
CA LEU A 305 11.79 -1.84 -16.20
C LEU A 305 12.86 -2.84 -16.69
N LEU A 306 12.85 -3.17 -17.99
CA LEU A 306 13.84 -4.07 -18.58
C LEU A 306 15.25 -3.46 -18.69
N ARG A 307 15.42 -2.14 -18.52
CA ARG A 307 16.74 -1.51 -18.42
C ARG A 307 17.42 -1.73 -17.10
N ILE A 308 16.65 -2.02 -16.02
CA ILE A 308 17.21 -2.32 -14.72
C ILE A 308 17.92 -3.68 -14.77
N THR A 309 19.20 -3.69 -14.42
CA THR A 309 20.04 -4.91 -14.46
C THR A 309 20.18 -5.55 -13.08
N PRO A 310 20.46 -6.86 -12.97
CA PRO A 310 20.80 -7.52 -11.70
C PRO A 310 21.96 -6.83 -10.96
N THR A 311 22.96 -6.36 -11.67
CA THR A 311 24.12 -5.65 -11.12
C THR A 311 23.70 -4.35 -10.42
N GLU A 312 22.81 -3.57 -11.01
CA GLU A 312 22.27 -2.35 -10.38
C GLU A 312 21.49 -2.65 -9.11
N VAL A 313 20.68 -3.72 -9.12
CA VAL A 313 19.95 -4.17 -7.92
C VAL A 313 20.90 -4.56 -6.81
N LEU A 314 21.97 -5.31 -7.12
CA LEU A 314 23.01 -5.70 -6.15
C LEU A 314 23.74 -4.46 -5.60
N HIS A 315 24.14 -3.53 -6.45
CA HIS A 315 24.77 -2.29 -6.02
C HIS A 315 23.81 -1.44 -5.16
N ALA A 316 22.52 -1.42 -5.48
CA ALA A 316 21.54 -0.73 -4.64
C ALA A 316 21.41 -1.40 -3.27
N LEU A 317 21.37 -2.72 -3.21
CA LEU A 317 21.36 -3.47 -1.95
C LEU A 317 22.61 -3.20 -1.10
N ASP A 318 23.79 -3.13 -1.73
CA ASP A 318 25.06 -2.84 -1.04
C ASP A 318 25.11 -1.40 -0.46
N ARG A 319 24.31 -0.49 -0.99
CA ARG A 319 24.18 0.91 -0.49
C ARG A 319 23.17 1.08 0.62
N LEU A 320 22.29 0.09 0.85
CA LEU A 320 21.35 0.17 1.96
C LEU A 320 22.09 0.15 3.29
N PRO A 321 21.67 0.94 4.28
CA PRO A 321 22.28 0.91 5.59
C PRO A 321 22.14 -0.50 6.18
N GLY A 322 23.27 -1.12 6.49
CA GLY A 322 23.28 -2.40 7.20
C GLY A 322 22.66 -2.25 8.59
N ASP A 323 22.04 -3.30 9.11
CA ASP A 323 21.73 -3.38 10.53
C ASP A 323 23.03 -3.21 11.32
N ARG A 324 23.24 -2.03 11.92
CA ARG A 324 24.13 -1.96 13.07
C ARG A 324 23.39 -2.69 14.19
N PRO A 325 23.96 -3.76 14.77
CA PRO A 325 23.42 -4.30 15.99
C PRO A 325 23.30 -3.12 16.97
N SER A 326 22.08 -2.92 17.51
CA SER A 326 21.85 -1.98 18.59
C SER A 326 22.80 -2.38 19.73
N THR A 327 23.92 -1.71 19.85
CA THR A 327 24.70 -1.67 21.10
C THR A 327 23.82 -0.91 22.09
N ARG A 328 22.85 -1.59 22.71
CA ARG A 328 22.35 -1.14 23.98
C ARG A 328 23.54 -1.20 24.93
N GLY A 329 24.08 -0.01 25.21
CA GLY A 329 25.08 0.20 26.22
C GLY A 329 24.63 -0.48 27.50
N ALA A 330 25.46 -1.37 28.04
CA ALA A 330 25.48 -1.64 29.45
C ALA A 330 25.77 -0.29 30.12
N ALA A 331 24.79 0.25 30.82
CA ALA A 331 25.02 1.30 31.78
C ALA A 331 25.70 0.67 33.02
N PRO A 332 26.65 1.34 33.66
CA PRO A 332 27.38 0.87 34.80
C PRO A 332 26.51 0.69 36.05
#